data_21d2681033d82b6ce18bc3d307083263
#
_entry.id   21d2681033d82b6ce18bc3d307083263
#
_cell.length_a   1.000
_cell.length_b   1.000
_cell.length_c   1.000
_cell.angle_alpha   90.00
_cell.angle_beta   90.00
_cell.angle_gamma   90.00
#
_symmetry.space_group_name_H-M   'P 1'
#
loop_
_entity.id
_entity.type
_entity.pdbx_description
1 polymer ?
#
loop_
_entity_poly.entity_id
_entity_poly.type
_entity_poly.pdbx_seq_one_letter_code
_entity_poly.pdbx_strand_id
1 'polypeptide(L)'
;MEIEFKYLIPDEDTIDELWQEAVFKKYGDVDSRQSIQMKAIYYDTPDGLLSSIDAAFRIRHEGPHVVATIKWGGRQTDGLHEREELNIQLSDSFDDSKPTLDVFAESEKGRELIELIGDRPLKKKLETDFLRRIM
;
A
#
# COMPACT_ATOMS: atom_id res chain seq x y z
N MET A 1 4.33 -12.82 -1.55
CA MET A 1 4.43 -12.09 -2.83
C MET A 1 3.06 -11.59 -3.24
N GLU A 2 2.98 -10.37 -3.68
CA GLU A 2 1.76 -9.79 -4.22
C GLU A 2 1.79 -9.85 -5.75
N ILE A 3 0.74 -10.38 -6.34
CA ILE A 3 0.57 -10.45 -7.80
C ILE A 3 -0.80 -9.88 -8.13
N GLU A 4 -0.84 -8.82 -8.93
CA GLU A 4 -2.11 -8.19 -9.30
C GLU A 4 -2.06 -7.58 -10.71
N PHE A 5 -3.22 -7.43 -11.32
CA PHE A 5 -3.40 -6.67 -12.54
C PHE A 5 -3.93 -5.28 -12.19
N LYS A 6 -3.30 -4.25 -12.76
CA LYS A 6 -3.71 -2.87 -12.59
C LYS A 6 -4.01 -2.23 -13.94
N TYR A 7 -5.18 -1.61 -14.04
CA TYR A 7 -5.62 -0.92 -15.24
C TYR A 7 -6.08 0.49 -14.89
N LEU A 8 -5.73 1.46 -15.72
CA LEU A 8 -6.21 2.83 -15.56
C LEU A 8 -7.63 2.94 -16.06
N ILE A 9 -8.47 3.62 -15.28
CA ILE A 9 -9.84 3.96 -15.63
C ILE A 9 -9.87 5.46 -15.92
N PRO A 10 -10.40 5.90 -17.10
CA PRO A 10 -10.27 7.29 -17.55
C PRO A 10 -11.02 8.31 -16.71
N ASP A 11 -12.13 7.93 -16.06
CA ASP A 11 -12.95 8.86 -15.28
C ASP A 11 -13.86 8.11 -14.29
N GLU A 12 -14.52 8.88 -13.40
CA GLU A 12 -15.44 8.34 -12.40
C GLU A 12 -16.72 7.74 -13.03
N ASP A 13 -17.19 8.31 -14.12
CA ASP A 13 -18.37 7.79 -14.82
C ASP A 13 -18.15 6.37 -15.33
N THR A 14 -16.93 6.09 -15.82
CA THR A 14 -16.54 4.75 -16.24
C THR A 14 -16.52 3.78 -15.06
N ILE A 15 -16.10 4.23 -13.88
CA ILE A 15 -16.13 3.41 -12.66
C ILE A 15 -17.58 3.02 -12.34
N ASP A 16 -18.50 3.96 -12.38
CA ASP A 16 -19.91 3.71 -12.09
C ASP A 16 -20.54 2.78 -13.13
N GLU A 17 -20.21 2.95 -14.40
CA GLU A 17 -20.64 2.05 -15.47
C GLU A 17 -20.14 0.62 -15.27
N LEU A 18 -18.86 0.45 -14.96
CA LEU A 18 -18.27 -0.87 -14.69
C LEU A 18 -18.95 -1.53 -13.49
N TRP A 19 -19.28 -0.76 -12.46
CA TRP A 19 -19.93 -1.27 -11.25
C TRP A 19 -21.32 -1.81 -11.56
N GLN A 20 -21.96 -1.32 -12.61
CA GLN A 20 -23.28 -1.76 -13.06
C GLN A 20 -23.22 -2.88 -14.11
N GLU A 21 -22.04 -3.23 -14.63
CA GLU A 21 -21.92 -4.27 -15.63
C GLU A 21 -22.46 -5.62 -15.17
N ALA A 22 -23.12 -6.32 -16.07
CA ALA A 22 -23.74 -7.60 -15.75
C ALA A 22 -22.76 -8.65 -15.25
N VAL A 23 -21.52 -8.62 -15.71
CA VAL A 23 -20.48 -9.57 -15.28
C VAL A 23 -20.17 -9.39 -13.79
N PHE A 24 -20.10 -8.16 -13.30
CA PHE A 24 -19.88 -7.91 -11.87
C PHE A 24 -21.11 -8.28 -11.04
N LYS A 25 -22.31 -8.10 -11.57
CA LYS A 25 -23.53 -8.52 -10.90
C LYS A 25 -23.67 -10.03 -10.86
N LYS A 26 -23.20 -10.73 -11.89
CA LYS A 26 -23.32 -12.19 -12.01
C LYS A 26 -22.28 -12.93 -11.17
N TYR A 27 -21.03 -12.47 -11.15
CA TYR A 27 -19.92 -13.19 -10.52
C TYR A 27 -19.42 -12.53 -9.24
N GLY A 28 -19.76 -11.27 -9.00
CA GLY A 28 -19.45 -10.58 -7.76
C GLY A 28 -20.58 -10.71 -6.76
N ASP A 29 -20.23 -10.68 -5.48
CA ASP A 29 -21.22 -10.59 -4.42
C ASP A 29 -21.61 -9.12 -4.20
N VAL A 30 -22.76 -8.72 -4.72
CA VAL A 30 -23.23 -7.32 -4.64
C VAL A 30 -23.38 -6.88 -3.18
N ASP A 31 -23.75 -7.79 -2.28
CA ASP A 31 -23.92 -7.47 -0.86
C ASP A 31 -22.58 -7.27 -0.16
N SER A 32 -21.47 -7.75 -0.75
CA SER A 32 -20.13 -7.55 -0.21
C SER A 32 -19.48 -6.22 -0.64
N ARG A 33 -20.14 -5.44 -1.48
CA ARG A 33 -19.61 -4.15 -1.95
C ARG A 33 -19.39 -3.19 -0.80
N GLN A 34 -18.19 -2.64 -0.73
CA GLN A 34 -17.79 -1.70 0.31
C GLN A 34 -17.09 -0.50 -0.30
N SER A 35 -17.22 0.65 0.38
CA SER A 35 -16.46 1.84 0.11
C SER A 35 -15.64 2.18 1.35
N ILE A 36 -14.31 2.23 1.21
CA ILE A 36 -13.40 2.46 2.33
C ILE A 36 -12.57 3.69 2.02
N GLN A 37 -12.55 4.66 2.94
CA GLN A 37 -11.64 5.78 2.85
C GLN A 37 -10.23 5.31 3.17
N MET A 38 -9.31 5.57 2.24
CA MET A 38 -7.92 5.14 2.32
C MET A 38 -7.02 6.36 2.36
N LYS A 39 -6.14 6.41 3.36
CA LYS A 39 -5.09 7.43 3.44
C LYS A 39 -3.76 6.72 3.57
N ALA A 40 -2.85 6.93 2.64
CA ALA A 40 -1.55 6.30 2.66
C ALA A 40 -0.45 7.36 2.70
N ILE A 41 0.54 7.14 3.56
CA ILE A 41 1.72 7.98 3.67
C ILE A 41 2.94 7.11 3.39
N TYR A 42 3.75 7.53 2.41
CA TYR A 42 4.99 6.86 2.04
C TYR A 42 6.17 7.59 2.65
N TYR A 43 7.06 6.85 3.27
CA TYR A 43 8.23 7.37 3.96
C TYR A 43 9.51 6.88 3.30
N ASP A 44 10.52 7.72 3.31
CA ASP A 44 11.86 7.38 2.85
C ASP A 44 12.89 8.25 3.59
N THR A 45 14.15 7.92 3.46
CA THR A 45 15.21 8.81 3.92
C THR A 45 15.27 10.05 3.03
N PRO A 46 15.86 11.17 3.52
CA PRO A 46 15.94 12.39 2.71
C PRO A 46 16.65 12.21 1.37
N ASP A 47 17.60 11.26 1.30
CA ASP A 47 18.35 10.94 0.08
C ASP A 47 17.73 9.80 -0.74
N GLY A 48 16.55 9.30 -0.35
CA GLY A 48 15.82 8.32 -1.14
C GLY A 48 16.42 6.91 -1.16
N LEU A 49 16.97 6.44 -0.04
CA LEU A 49 17.59 5.12 0.04
C LEU A 49 16.66 3.99 -0.33
N LEU A 50 15.41 4.00 0.17
CA LEU A 50 14.45 2.94 -0.14
C LEU A 50 14.12 2.93 -1.63
N SER A 51 13.83 4.09 -2.21
CA SER A 51 13.58 4.20 -3.65
C SER A 51 14.77 3.72 -4.48
N SER A 52 15.99 3.95 -4.03
CA SER A 52 17.20 3.58 -4.76
C SER A 52 17.37 2.06 -4.89
N ILE A 53 16.76 1.29 -4.01
CA ILE A 53 16.79 -0.18 -4.03
C ILE A 53 15.44 -0.78 -4.40
N ASP A 54 14.56 0.02 -4.98
CA ASP A 54 13.23 -0.39 -5.41
C ASP A 54 12.36 -0.91 -4.26
N ALA A 55 12.55 -0.33 -3.07
CA ALA A 55 11.74 -0.61 -1.89
C ALA A 55 10.84 0.57 -1.55
N ALA A 56 9.76 0.29 -0.84
CA ALA A 56 8.84 1.31 -0.35
C ALA A 56 8.36 0.95 1.05
N PHE A 57 8.21 1.96 1.89
CA PHE A 57 7.62 1.86 3.21
C PHE A 57 6.39 2.76 3.27
N ARG A 58 5.26 2.18 3.63
CA ARG A 58 3.97 2.87 3.65
C ARG A 58 3.25 2.59 4.96
N ILE A 59 2.59 3.63 5.50
CA ILE A 59 1.59 3.48 6.55
C ILE A 59 0.27 3.90 5.97
N ARG A 60 -0.71 3.01 6.00
CA ARG A 60 -2.02 3.23 5.40
C ARG A 60 -3.13 3.11 6.42
N HIS A 61 -3.98 4.14 6.48
CA HIS A 61 -5.23 4.10 7.22
C HIS A 61 -6.31 3.55 6.28
N GLU A 62 -6.87 2.41 6.65
CA GLU A 62 -7.94 1.70 5.93
C GLU A 62 -9.20 1.74 6.79
N GLY A 63 -9.98 2.84 6.70
CA GLY A 63 -11.05 3.06 7.66
C GLY A 63 -10.48 3.10 9.08
N PRO A 64 -10.94 2.25 10.01
CA PRO A 64 -10.43 2.24 11.39
C PRO A 64 -9.09 1.51 11.56
N HIS A 65 -8.61 0.82 10.53
CA HIS A 65 -7.39 0.01 10.62
C HIS A 65 -6.17 0.77 10.13
N VAL A 66 -5.03 0.55 10.78
CA VAL A 66 -3.75 1.12 10.37
C VAL A 66 -2.80 -0.02 10.05
N VAL A 67 -2.25 -0.01 8.85
CA VAL A 67 -1.38 -1.09 8.35
C VAL A 67 -0.05 -0.51 7.88
N ALA A 68 1.03 -1.03 8.42
CA ALA A 68 2.39 -0.75 7.95
C ALA A 68 2.76 -1.78 6.89
N THR A 69 3.33 -1.33 5.79
CA THR A 69 3.69 -2.19 4.66
C THR A 69 5.08 -1.86 4.17
N ILE A 70 5.89 -2.89 3.93
CA ILE A 70 7.10 -2.77 3.11
C ILE A 70 6.91 -3.57 1.83
N LYS A 71 7.33 -2.98 0.72
CA LYS A 71 7.32 -3.61 -0.61
C LYS A 71 8.72 -3.54 -1.18
N TRP A 72 9.14 -4.60 -1.86
CA TRP A 72 10.47 -4.65 -2.49
C TRP A 72 10.42 -5.58 -3.69
N GLY A 73 11.41 -5.42 -4.57
CA GLY A 73 11.44 -6.11 -5.83
C GLY A 73 10.26 -5.69 -6.68
N GLY A 74 10.42 -5.40 -7.92
CA GLY A 74 9.31 -4.97 -8.75
C GLY A 74 9.41 -5.55 -10.15
N ARG A 75 8.30 -6.08 -10.65
CA ARG A 75 8.18 -6.55 -12.01
C ARG A 75 6.83 -6.16 -12.57
N GLN A 76 6.84 -5.54 -13.73
CA GLN A 76 5.62 -5.13 -14.40
C GLN A 76 5.68 -5.56 -15.87
N THR A 77 4.65 -6.28 -16.33
CA THR A 77 4.53 -6.72 -17.72
C THR A 77 3.05 -6.72 -18.10
N ASP A 78 2.68 -5.93 -19.12
CA ASP A 78 1.31 -5.88 -19.66
C ASP A 78 0.22 -5.72 -18.59
N GLY A 79 0.43 -4.80 -17.63
CA GLY A 79 -0.50 -4.54 -16.54
C GLY A 79 -0.38 -5.49 -15.36
N LEU A 80 0.44 -6.54 -15.46
CA LEU A 80 0.72 -7.44 -14.34
C LEU A 80 1.83 -6.85 -13.47
N HIS A 81 1.54 -6.70 -12.16
CA HIS A 81 2.49 -6.23 -11.16
C HIS A 81 2.83 -7.35 -10.21
N GLU A 82 4.12 -7.64 -10.06
CA GLU A 82 4.63 -8.65 -9.12
C GLU A 82 5.62 -7.97 -8.17
N ARG A 83 5.36 -8.05 -6.87
CA ARG A 83 6.24 -7.52 -5.83
C ARG A 83 6.17 -8.38 -4.58
N GLU A 84 7.26 -8.42 -3.84
CA GLU A 84 7.24 -8.93 -2.47
C GLU A 84 6.62 -7.86 -1.56
N GLU A 85 5.85 -8.32 -0.58
CA GLU A 85 5.11 -7.44 0.32
C GLU A 85 5.01 -8.06 1.71
N LEU A 86 5.19 -7.23 2.73
CA LEU A 86 4.93 -7.60 4.12
C LEU A 86 4.05 -6.55 4.75
N ASN A 87 2.92 -6.96 5.30
CA ASN A 87 1.94 -6.09 5.96
C ASN A 87 1.88 -6.42 7.45
N ILE A 88 1.88 -5.40 8.29
CA ILE A 88 1.71 -5.55 9.73
C ILE A 88 0.65 -4.57 10.19
N GLN A 89 -0.40 -5.08 10.85
CA GLN A 89 -1.42 -4.23 11.44
C GLN A 89 -0.88 -3.57 12.69
N LEU A 90 -1.03 -2.23 12.77
CA LEU A 90 -0.59 -1.44 13.89
C LEU A 90 -1.71 -1.26 14.92
N SER A 91 -1.34 -0.95 16.15
CA SER A 91 -2.31 -0.66 17.21
C SER A 91 -2.94 0.72 17.03
N ASP A 92 -4.09 0.95 17.67
CA ASP A 92 -4.78 2.24 17.66
C ASP A 92 -3.95 3.36 18.29
N SER A 93 -2.94 3.02 19.08
CA SER A 93 -2.03 3.98 19.71
C SER A 93 -0.83 4.36 18.84
N PHE A 94 -0.83 3.96 17.58
CA PHE A 94 0.25 4.29 16.65
C PHE A 94 0.41 5.81 16.48
N ASP A 95 1.64 6.28 16.58
CA ASP A 95 1.99 7.71 16.41
C ASP A 95 2.56 7.97 15.02
N ASP A 96 1.78 8.63 14.15
CA ASP A 96 2.17 8.97 12.79
C ASP A 96 3.37 9.93 12.73
N SER A 97 3.67 10.65 13.82
CA SER A 97 4.80 11.58 13.84
C SER A 97 6.15 10.89 13.98
N LYS A 98 6.16 9.61 14.32
CA LYS A 98 7.38 8.83 14.56
C LYS A 98 7.37 7.53 13.76
N PRO A 99 7.41 7.60 12.42
CA PRO A 99 7.44 6.39 11.62
C PRO A 99 8.75 5.63 11.84
N THR A 100 8.66 4.31 11.97
CA THR A 100 9.82 3.46 12.16
C THR A 100 9.62 2.13 11.46
N LEU A 101 10.70 1.55 10.95
CA LEU A 101 10.73 0.20 10.39
C LEU A 101 10.83 -0.89 11.46
N ASP A 102 10.93 -0.54 12.73
CA ASP A 102 11.11 -1.51 13.81
C ASP A 102 9.97 -2.52 13.92
N VAL A 103 8.78 -2.17 13.45
CA VAL A 103 7.64 -3.10 13.40
C VAL A 103 7.91 -4.32 12.52
N PHE A 104 8.89 -4.23 11.61
CA PHE A 104 9.29 -5.32 10.71
C PHE A 104 10.53 -6.07 11.19
N ALA A 105 10.99 -5.82 12.43
CA ALA A 105 12.25 -6.38 12.93
C ALA A 105 12.27 -7.91 13.01
N GLU A 106 11.11 -8.56 13.07
CA GLU A 106 11.02 -10.02 13.09
C GLU A 106 11.23 -10.65 11.72
N SER A 107 11.11 -9.89 10.63
CA SER A 107 11.34 -10.39 9.28
C SER A 107 12.78 -10.16 8.86
N GLU A 108 13.31 -11.04 8.02
CA GLU A 108 14.65 -10.91 7.46
C GLU A 108 14.78 -9.62 6.64
N LYS A 109 13.81 -9.36 5.77
CA LYS A 109 13.80 -8.15 4.93
C LYS A 109 13.68 -6.89 5.76
N GLY A 110 12.85 -6.91 6.80
CA GLY A 110 12.73 -5.78 7.73
C GLY A 110 14.05 -5.45 8.39
N ARG A 111 14.78 -6.45 8.88
CA ARG A 111 16.10 -6.26 9.49
C ARG A 111 17.11 -5.69 8.50
N GLU A 112 17.12 -6.18 7.26
CA GLU A 112 17.97 -5.62 6.19
C GLU A 112 17.72 -4.14 5.98
N LEU A 113 16.46 -3.73 5.90
CA LEU A 113 16.10 -2.34 5.68
C LEU A 113 16.41 -1.46 6.90
N ILE A 114 16.19 -1.95 8.11
CA ILE A 114 16.55 -1.26 9.35
C ILE A 114 18.07 -1.00 9.39
N GLU A 115 18.86 -2.00 9.07
CA GLU A 115 20.31 -1.88 9.04
C GLU A 115 20.78 -0.91 7.95
N LEU A 116 20.19 -0.97 6.77
CA LEU A 116 20.52 -0.08 5.66
C LEU A 116 20.27 1.38 6.00
N ILE A 117 19.13 1.68 6.62
CA ILE A 117 18.77 3.04 7.01
C ILE A 117 19.63 3.55 8.16
N GLY A 118 19.92 2.69 9.14
CA GLY A 118 20.68 3.07 10.32
C GLY A 118 19.99 4.19 11.09
N ASP A 119 20.71 5.25 11.38
CA ASP A 119 20.21 6.41 12.13
C ASP A 119 19.56 7.48 11.26
N ARG A 120 19.43 7.25 9.95
CA ARG A 120 18.85 8.23 9.07
C ARG A 120 17.35 8.42 9.39
N PRO A 121 16.85 9.67 9.38
CA PRO A 121 15.43 9.91 9.63
C PRO A 121 14.59 9.43 8.45
N LEU A 122 13.37 8.97 8.74
CA LEU A 122 12.35 8.71 7.73
C LEU A 122 11.47 9.95 7.60
N LYS A 123 11.30 10.41 6.39
CA LYS A 123 10.51 11.60 6.06
C LYS A 123 9.36 11.23 5.13
N LYS A 124 8.25 11.93 5.28
CA LYS A 124 7.12 11.79 4.38
C LYS A 124 7.52 12.23 2.97
N LYS A 125 7.34 11.36 1.99
CA LYS A 125 7.64 11.63 0.57
C LYS A 125 6.39 11.85 -0.25
N LEU A 126 5.33 11.10 0.06
CA LEU A 126 4.09 11.13 -0.70
C LEU A 126 2.94 10.80 0.25
N GLU A 127 1.83 11.51 0.06
CA GLU A 127 0.59 11.22 0.75
C GLU A 127 -0.51 11.07 -0.29
N THR A 128 -1.30 10.00 -0.17
CA THR A 128 -2.46 9.76 -1.03
C THR A 128 -3.71 9.63 -0.16
N ASP A 129 -4.82 10.15 -0.66
CA ASP A 129 -6.11 10.06 0.00
C ASP A 129 -7.14 9.71 -1.08
N PHE A 130 -7.80 8.57 -0.93
CA PHE A 130 -8.71 8.08 -1.95
C PHE A 130 -9.79 7.18 -1.37
N LEU A 131 -10.86 7.02 -2.13
CA LEU A 131 -11.94 6.10 -1.81
C LEU A 131 -11.73 4.80 -2.58
N ARG A 132 -11.63 3.69 -1.86
CA ARG A 132 -11.55 2.35 -2.45
C ARG A 132 -12.93 1.72 -2.44
N ARG A 133 -13.38 1.27 -3.62
CA ARG A 133 -14.58 0.46 -3.75
C ARG A 133 -14.17 -0.98 -4.00
N ILE A 134 -14.69 -1.89 -3.20
CA ILE A 134 -14.41 -3.32 -3.31
C ILE A 134 -15.72 -4.13 -3.32
N MET A 135 -15.61 -5.35 -3.82
CA MET A 135 -16.73 -6.26 -3.90
C MET A 135 -16.34 -7.65 -3.39
#